data_59d0a20133b09d8c2449a67b0847137b
#
_entry.id   59d0a20133b09d8c2449a67b0847137b
#
_cell.length_a   1.000
_cell.length_b   1.000
_cell.length_c   1.000
_cell.angle_alpha   90.00
_cell.angle_beta   90.00
_cell.angle_gamma   90.00
#
_symmetry.space_group_name_H-M   'P 1'
#
loop_
_entity.id
_entity.type
_entity.pdbx_description
1 polymer ?
#
loop_
_entity_poly.entity_id
_entity_poly.type
_entity_poly.pdbx_seq_one_letter_code
_entity_poly.pdbx_strand_id
1 'polypeptide(L)'
;MDLFEKIASKKSPLGQFSDEAHHYYTFPKLEGELAPRMTFRGKTVLNWSLNNYLGLGNHPEVRKADADAASNWGCAYPMGARMMSGNTD
;
A
#
# COMPACT_ATOMS: atom_id res chain seq x y z
N MET A 1 -7.03 -9.24 29.71
CA MET A 1 -6.73 -9.18 28.25
C MET A 1 -6.43 -7.74 27.88
N ASP A 2 -5.26 -7.48 27.39
CA ASP A 2 -4.91 -6.16 26.92
C ASP A 2 -5.52 -5.84 25.54
N LEU A 3 -5.34 -4.62 25.07
CA LEU A 3 -5.90 -4.19 23.78
C LEU A 3 -5.36 -5.01 22.60
N PHE A 4 -4.07 -5.31 22.62
CA PHE A 4 -3.42 -6.05 21.53
C PHE A 4 -3.89 -7.51 21.49
N GLU A 5 -3.99 -8.14 22.64
CA GLU A 5 -4.55 -9.50 22.73
C GLU A 5 -6.01 -9.53 22.27
N LYS A 6 -6.79 -8.52 22.63
CA LYS A 6 -8.18 -8.39 22.21
C LYS A 6 -8.30 -8.22 20.70
N ILE A 7 -7.47 -7.37 20.09
CA ILE A 7 -7.46 -7.13 18.64
C ILE A 7 -7.00 -8.39 17.90
N ALA A 8 -5.96 -9.06 18.37
CA ALA A 8 -5.42 -10.28 17.77
C ALA A 8 -6.32 -11.51 17.92
N SER A 9 -7.28 -11.48 18.84
CA SER A 9 -8.17 -12.61 19.05
C SER A 9 -9.03 -12.89 17.82
N LYS A 10 -9.26 -14.16 17.49
CA LYS A 10 -10.10 -14.56 16.35
C LYS A 10 -11.56 -14.13 16.48
N LYS A 11 -11.95 -13.63 17.66
CA LYS A 11 -13.29 -13.11 17.93
C LYS A 11 -13.43 -11.64 17.53
N SER A 12 -12.32 -10.94 17.28
CA SER A 12 -12.37 -9.54 16.85
C SER A 12 -12.49 -9.44 15.32
N PRO A 13 -13.09 -8.37 14.78
CA PRO A 13 -13.16 -8.16 13.34
C PRO A 13 -11.79 -8.10 12.65
N LEU A 14 -10.76 -7.64 13.35
CA LEU A 14 -9.40 -7.56 12.83
C LEU A 14 -8.65 -8.88 12.99
N GLY A 15 -8.82 -9.57 14.11
CA GLY A 15 -8.08 -10.79 14.41
C GLY A 15 -8.52 -12.01 13.62
N GLN A 16 -9.75 -12.02 13.09
CA GLN A 16 -10.26 -13.17 12.32
C GLN A 16 -9.45 -13.46 11.05
N PHE A 17 -8.78 -12.46 10.49
CA PHE A 17 -7.97 -12.58 9.28
C PHE A 17 -6.46 -12.57 9.56
N SER A 18 -6.04 -12.62 10.82
CA SER A 18 -4.63 -12.47 11.20
C SER A 18 -3.71 -13.52 10.57
N ASP A 19 -4.16 -14.76 10.50
CA ASP A 19 -3.36 -15.85 9.92
C ASP A 19 -3.17 -15.65 8.40
N GLU A 20 -4.20 -15.22 7.71
CA GLU A 20 -4.19 -14.96 6.27
C GLU A 20 -3.39 -13.71 5.92
N ALA A 21 -3.41 -12.72 6.81
CA ALA A 21 -2.68 -11.46 6.67
C ALA A 21 -1.25 -11.51 7.28
N HIS A 22 -0.65 -12.70 7.42
CA HIS A 22 0.68 -12.87 8.00
C HIS A 22 0.79 -12.29 9.43
N HIS A 23 -0.25 -12.43 10.22
CA HIS A 23 -0.39 -11.82 11.57
C HIS A 23 -0.27 -10.29 11.57
N TYR A 24 -0.45 -9.65 10.43
CA TYR A 24 -0.47 -8.20 10.29
C TYR A 24 -1.90 -7.65 10.22
N TYR A 25 -2.75 -8.16 11.13
CA TYR A 25 -4.19 -7.87 11.24
C TYR A 25 -4.94 -8.18 9.94
N THR A 26 -5.47 -7.16 9.25
CA THR A 26 -6.20 -7.32 8.00
C THR A 26 -5.36 -6.95 6.76
N PHE A 27 -4.08 -6.69 6.92
CA PHE A 27 -3.21 -6.23 5.84
C PHE A 27 -2.37 -7.37 5.27
N PRO A 28 -2.78 -8.03 4.17
CA PRO A 28 -1.98 -9.07 3.55
C PRO A 28 -0.68 -8.47 2.99
N LYS A 29 0.41 -9.18 3.19
CA LYS A 29 1.70 -8.78 2.67
C LYS A 29 1.89 -9.39 1.29
N LEU A 30 1.77 -8.56 0.26
CA LEU A 30 2.07 -8.93 -1.11
C LEU A 30 3.55 -8.68 -1.43
N GLU A 31 4.12 -9.51 -2.26
CA GLU A 31 5.52 -9.45 -2.63
C GLU A 31 5.68 -9.16 -4.12
N GLY A 32 6.77 -8.49 -4.46
CA GLY A 32 7.12 -8.12 -5.81
C GLY A 32 6.75 -6.68 -6.17
N GLU A 33 6.98 -6.33 -7.42
CA GLU A 33 6.62 -5.04 -7.95
C GLU A 33 5.10 -4.92 -8.11
N LEU A 34 4.61 -3.70 -8.04
CA LEU A 34 3.20 -3.39 -8.25
C LEU A 34 2.76 -3.86 -9.65
N ALA A 35 1.89 -4.86 -9.71
CA ALA A 35 1.42 -5.46 -10.95
C ALA A 35 0.07 -6.14 -10.76
N PRO A 36 -0.65 -6.46 -11.86
CA PRO A 36 -1.89 -7.24 -11.77
C PRO A 36 -1.69 -8.63 -11.13
N ARG A 37 -0.50 -9.21 -11.32
CA ARG A 37 -0.10 -10.46 -10.69
C ARG A 37 1.01 -10.19 -9.68
N MET A 38 0.76 -10.60 -8.46
CA MET A 38 1.73 -10.46 -7.36
C MET A 38 1.84 -11.78 -6.61
N THR A 39 2.82 -11.90 -5.74
CA THR A 39 3.02 -13.11 -4.93
C THR A 39 2.42 -12.92 -3.55
N PHE A 40 1.64 -13.90 -3.11
CA PHE A 40 1.11 -13.98 -1.76
C PHE A 40 1.36 -15.39 -1.22
N ARG A 41 2.11 -15.48 -0.12
CA ARG A 41 2.45 -16.77 0.54
C ARG A 41 3.00 -17.80 -0.43
N GLY A 42 3.91 -17.40 -1.30
CA GLY A 42 4.54 -18.26 -2.29
C GLY A 42 3.69 -18.61 -3.52
N LYS A 43 2.50 -18.04 -3.64
CA LYS A 43 1.60 -18.27 -4.77
C LYS A 43 1.40 -17.00 -5.58
N THR A 44 1.38 -17.13 -6.90
CA THR A 44 1.00 -16.04 -7.78
C THR A 44 -0.51 -15.83 -7.73
N VAL A 45 -0.92 -14.62 -7.40
CA VAL A 45 -2.33 -14.23 -7.28
C VAL A 45 -2.64 -13.05 -8.18
N LEU A 46 -3.89 -12.93 -8.62
CA LEU A 46 -4.40 -11.72 -9.27
C LEU A 46 -4.76 -10.70 -8.20
N ASN A 47 -4.22 -9.50 -8.34
CA ASN A 47 -4.49 -8.41 -7.41
C ASN A 47 -5.61 -7.51 -7.95
N TRP A 48 -6.76 -7.59 -7.32
CA TRP A 48 -7.95 -6.81 -7.69
C TRP A 48 -8.10 -5.51 -6.88
N SER A 49 -7.24 -5.29 -5.89
CA SER A 49 -7.37 -4.18 -4.95
C SER A 49 -6.50 -2.96 -5.28
N LEU A 50 -5.90 -2.92 -6.46
CA LEU A 50 -5.07 -1.82 -6.88
C LEU A 50 -5.87 -0.66 -7.45
N ASN A 51 -5.53 0.56 -7.01
CA ASN A 51 -6.00 1.79 -7.63
C ASN A 51 -5.10 2.19 -8.81
N ASN A 52 -4.94 1.28 -9.75
CA ASN A 52 -4.06 1.45 -10.91
C ASN A 52 -4.88 1.36 -12.20
N TYR A 53 -5.86 2.23 -12.33
CA TYR A 53 -6.90 2.16 -13.37
C TYR A 53 -6.37 2.23 -14.80
N LEU A 54 -5.32 3.01 -15.03
CA LEU A 54 -4.70 3.18 -16.35
C LEU A 54 -3.48 2.27 -16.55
N GLY A 55 -3.11 1.47 -15.54
CA GLY A 55 -1.92 0.63 -15.60
C GLY A 55 -0.59 1.39 -15.56
N LEU A 56 -0.60 2.65 -15.14
CA LEU A 56 0.59 3.51 -15.14
C LEU A 56 1.37 3.52 -13.83
N GLY A 57 0.84 2.90 -12.78
CA GLY A 57 1.43 2.96 -11.43
C GLY A 57 2.84 2.38 -11.33
N ASN A 58 3.25 1.52 -12.25
CA ASN A 58 4.60 0.97 -12.32
C ASN A 58 5.31 1.28 -13.65
N HIS A 59 4.78 2.22 -14.42
CA HIS A 59 5.39 2.63 -15.69
C HIS A 59 6.74 3.31 -15.43
N PRO A 60 7.82 2.95 -16.17
CA PRO A 60 9.16 3.47 -15.89
C PRO A 60 9.27 5.00 -15.89
N GLU A 61 8.61 5.67 -16.81
CA GLU A 61 8.61 7.14 -16.87
C GLU A 61 7.88 7.77 -15.68
N VAL A 62 6.79 7.18 -15.24
CA VAL A 62 6.03 7.65 -14.07
C VAL A 62 6.85 7.44 -12.79
N ARG A 63 7.48 6.29 -12.64
CA ARG A 63 8.38 6.00 -11.50
C ARG A 63 9.56 6.96 -11.46
N LYS A 64 10.14 7.25 -12.63
CA LYS A 64 11.24 8.22 -12.72
C LYS A 64 10.80 9.62 -12.32
N ALA A 65 9.66 10.08 -12.82
CA ALA A 65 9.12 11.40 -12.49
C ALA A 65 8.86 11.53 -10.97
N ASP A 66 8.32 10.50 -10.35
CA ASP A 66 8.08 10.47 -8.90
C ASP A 66 9.39 10.51 -8.10
N ALA A 67 10.39 9.73 -8.52
CA ALA A 67 11.71 9.73 -7.88
C ALA A 67 12.42 11.08 -8.03
N ASP A 68 12.36 11.70 -9.20
CA ASP A 68 12.93 13.02 -9.45
C ASP A 68 12.21 14.10 -8.61
N ALA A 69 10.90 14.02 -8.49
CA ALA A 69 10.11 14.91 -7.66
C ALA A 69 10.49 14.77 -6.18
N ALA A 70 10.62 13.56 -5.68
CA ALA A 70 11.08 13.31 -4.31
C ALA A 70 12.48 13.89 -4.04
N SER A 71 13.39 13.79 -5.01
CA SER A 71 14.74 14.37 -4.92
C SER A 71 14.71 15.90 -4.90
N ASN A 72 13.86 16.51 -5.69
CA ASN A 72 13.82 17.96 -5.86
C ASN A 72 13.05 18.68 -4.75
N TRP A 73 11.94 18.08 -4.29
CA TRP A 73 11.00 18.72 -3.36
C TRP A 73 10.78 17.97 -2.05
N GLY A 74 11.34 16.79 -1.88
CA GLY A 74 11.14 15.94 -0.71
C GLY A 74 9.95 15.01 -0.86
N CYS A 75 9.77 14.14 0.13
CA CYS A 75 8.82 13.03 0.04
C CYS A 75 7.39 13.39 0.46
N ALA A 76 7.13 14.60 0.90
CA ALA A 76 5.82 15.03 1.39
C ALA A 76 5.16 16.09 0.50
N TYR A 77 5.45 16.10 -0.77
CA TYR A 77 4.83 17.00 -1.73
C TYR A 77 3.55 16.37 -2.35
N PRO A 78 2.53 17.14 -2.66
CA PRO A 78 2.20 18.45 -2.11
C PRO A 78 1.92 18.35 -0.62
N MET A 79 2.42 19.28 0.15
CA MET A 79 2.45 19.21 1.62
C MET A 79 1.10 19.47 2.27
N GLY A 80 0.18 18.54 2.15
CA GLY A 80 -1.16 18.63 2.72
C GLY A 80 -2.22 18.98 1.69
N ALA A 81 -3.28 19.67 2.10
CA ALA A 81 -4.35 20.03 1.20
C ALA A 81 -3.90 21.12 0.21
N ARG A 82 -4.02 20.83 -1.08
CA ARG A 82 -3.61 21.75 -2.17
C ARG A 82 -4.25 23.13 -2.09
N MET A 83 -5.49 23.19 -1.62
CA MET A 83 -6.19 24.46 -1.45
C MET A 83 -5.56 25.36 -0.39
N MET A 84 -4.87 24.79 0.58
CA MET A 84 -4.25 25.52 1.68
C MET A 84 -2.77 25.78 1.46
N SER A 85 -2.04 24.80 0.94
CA SER A 85 -0.58 24.82 0.84
C SER A 85 -0.08 25.10 -0.58
N GLY A 86 -0.97 25.09 -1.56
CA GLY A 86 -0.58 25.19 -2.96
C GLY A 86 -0.06 23.88 -3.51
N ASN A 87 0.71 23.97 -4.56
CA ASN A 87 1.24 22.83 -5.28
C ASN A 87 2.68 23.09 -5.74
N THR A 88 3.42 22.04 -6.02
CA THR A 88 4.71 22.10 -6.70
C THR A 88 4.53 22.07 -8.22
N ASP A 89 5.57 22.41 -8.96
CA ASP A 89 5.58 22.38 -10.44
C ASP A 89 5.41 20.94 -10.99
#